data_fea6d51677395de8c4972a16ebe07116
#
_entry.id   fea6d51677395de8c4972a16ebe07116
#
_cell.length_a   1.000
_cell.length_b   1.000
_cell.length_c   1.000
_cell.angle_alpha   90.00
_cell.angle_beta   90.00
_cell.angle_gamma   90.00
#
_symmetry.space_group_name_H-M   'P 1'
#
loop_
_entity.id
_entity.type
_entity.pdbx_description
1 polymer ?
#
loop_
_entity_poly.entity_id
_entity_poly.type
_entity_poly.pdbx_seq_one_letter_code
_entity_poly.pdbx_strand_id
1 'polypeptide(L)'
;MKNSKSKFLNFVKKNPLFKNFYYFYNIYIRNYKFLNNGSQFGEEKFILSFFNKAHKGKFVDIGCFHPTRHNNTYKMYKSGWRGINIDLNSLTIDLFNFARPKDININAAISDNEENKTLYFVDELNTQNTLEANHLLFLKNHHNLKNEEISKLKIRTKRLDKILDSYNYNDIDFMNIDVEGHELNILNSIDFLKYKIRFICIEMIDHNDQAKLINEKLNEILERNGYILEKKIDFNFIFKKINYDKKN
;
A
#
# COMPACT_ATOMS: atom_id res chain seq x y z
N MET A 1 -26.44 4.36 -10.84
CA MET A 1 -25.09 4.66 -11.33
C MET A 1 -24.07 3.54 -11.07
N LYS A 2 -24.01 2.90 -9.88
CA LYS A 2 -23.08 1.81 -9.56
C LYS A 2 -23.15 0.64 -10.57
N ASN A 3 -24.34 0.24 -10.98
CA ASN A 3 -24.56 -0.88 -11.91
C ASN A 3 -24.03 -0.60 -13.34
N SER A 4 -23.99 0.65 -13.77
CA SER A 4 -23.46 1.07 -15.09
C SER A 4 -21.92 1.04 -15.10
N LYS A 5 -21.26 1.51 -14.02
CA LYS A 5 -19.81 1.54 -13.89
C LYS A 5 -19.22 0.13 -13.81
N SER A 6 -19.86 -0.76 -13.04
CA SER A 6 -19.46 -2.16 -12.95
C SER A 6 -19.60 -2.89 -14.30
N LYS A 7 -20.70 -2.67 -15.04
CA LYS A 7 -20.88 -3.23 -16.38
C LYS A 7 -19.82 -2.73 -17.37
N PHE A 8 -19.49 -1.44 -17.33
CA PHE A 8 -18.45 -0.84 -18.15
C PHE A 8 -17.07 -1.45 -17.85
N LEU A 9 -16.69 -1.56 -16.59
CA LEU A 9 -15.41 -2.16 -16.19
C LEU A 9 -15.32 -3.64 -16.58
N ASN A 10 -16.42 -4.39 -16.46
CA ASN A 10 -16.48 -5.78 -16.94
C ASN A 10 -16.32 -5.89 -18.46
N PHE A 11 -16.90 -4.96 -19.22
CA PHE A 11 -16.70 -4.87 -20.66
C PHE A 11 -15.25 -4.55 -21.01
N VAL A 12 -14.66 -3.57 -20.34
CA VAL A 12 -13.23 -3.19 -20.52
C VAL A 12 -12.32 -4.37 -20.21
N LYS A 13 -12.51 -5.07 -19.09
CA LYS A 13 -11.69 -6.23 -18.69
C LYS A 13 -11.74 -7.37 -19.73
N LYS A 14 -12.85 -7.56 -20.42
CA LYS A 14 -13.04 -8.63 -21.43
C LYS A 14 -12.43 -8.31 -22.80
N ASN A 15 -12.10 -7.04 -23.08
CA ASN A 15 -11.63 -6.60 -24.38
C ASN A 15 -10.19 -6.04 -24.30
N PRO A 16 -9.16 -6.76 -24.75
CA PRO A 16 -7.76 -6.38 -24.53
C PRO A 16 -7.39 -4.99 -25.04
N LEU A 17 -7.91 -4.58 -26.21
CA LEU A 17 -7.66 -3.24 -26.77
C LEU A 17 -8.25 -2.13 -25.92
N PHE A 18 -9.52 -2.29 -25.51
CA PHE A 18 -10.19 -1.32 -24.62
C PHE A 18 -9.56 -1.31 -23.23
N LYS A 19 -9.09 -2.45 -22.74
CA LYS A 19 -8.36 -2.60 -21.47
C LYS A 19 -7.10 -1.75 -21.46
N ASN A 20 -6.24 -1.87 -22.46
CA ASN A 20 -5.00 -1.11 -22.55
C ASN A 20 -5.26 0.40 -22.74
N PHE A 21 -6.26 0.77 -23.54
CA PHE A 21 -6.67 2.16 -23.69
C PHE A 21 -7.19 2.75 -22.38
N TYR A 22 -8.02 2.02 -21.65
CA TYR A 22 -8.53 2.43 -20.33
C TYR A 22 -7.41 2.64 -19.32
N TYR A 23 -6.41 1.73 -19.28
CA TYR A 23 -5.26 1.85 -18.38
C TYR A 23 -4.42 3.06 -18.75
N PHE A 24 -4.10 3.24 -20.02
CA PHE A 24 -3.38 4.41 -20.51
C PHE A 24 -4.11 5.71 -20.15
N TYR A 25 -5.40 5.79 -20.43
CA TYR A 25 -6.23 6.95 -20.09
C TYR A 25 -6.23 7.21 -18.58
N ASN A 26 -6.43 6.19 -17.76
CA ASN A 26 -6.50 6.33 -16.31
C ASN A 26 -5.18 6.83 -15.72
N ILE A 27 -4.05 6.27 -16.15
CA ILE A 27 -2.73 6.57 -15.60
C ILE A 27 -2.20 7.90 -16.14
N TYR A 28 -2.21 8.10 -17.46
CA TYR A 28 -1.46 9.17 -18.10
C TYR A 28 -2.31 10.40 -18.49
N ILE A 29 -3.61 10.25 -18.68
CA ILE A 29 -4.49 11.35 -19.06
C ILE A 29 -5.29 11.84 -17.84
N ARG A 30 -6.12 11.00 -17.24
CA ARG A 30 -6.97 11.36 -16.11
C ARG A 30 -6.17 11.83 -14.89
N ASN A 31 -5.06 11.16 -14.62
CA ASN A 31 -4.18 11.43 -13.48
C ASN A 31 -2.87 12.10 -13.86
N TYR A 32 -2.79 12.81 -15.02
CA TYR A 32 -1.56 13.41 -15.55
C TYR A 32 -0.81 14.29 -14.56
N LYS A 33 -1.51 15.03 -13.71
CA LYS A 33 -0.93 15.91 -12.69
C LYS A 33 -0.07 15.16 -11.65
N PHE A 34 -0.32 13.88 -11.43
CA PHE A 34 0.44 13.05 -10.51
C PHE A 34 1.72 12.45 -11.10
N LEU A 35 1.92 12.52 -12.41
CA LEU A 35 3.12 12.03 -13.07
C LEU A 35 4.41 12.74 -12.62
N ASN A 36 4.30 13.91 -12.02
CA ASN A 36 5.42 14.67 -11.47
C ASN A 36 5.46 14.69 -9.95
N ASN A 37 4.35 14.44 -9.27
CA ASN A 37 4.27 14.59 -7.82
C ASN A 37 4.46 13.28 -7.05
N GLY A 38 3.92 12.16 -7.51
CA GLY A 38 3.99 10.86 -6.81
C GLY A 38 3.19 10.85 -5.52
N SER A 39 3.86 10.85 -4.37
CA SER A 39 3.25 10.84 -3.04
C SER A 39 2.40 12.08 -2.75
N GLN A 40 1.52 11.97 -1.77
CA GLN A 40 0.56 13.02 -1.44
C GLN A 40 1.24 14.20 -0.72
N PHE A 41 2.13 13.93 0.23
CA PHE A 41 2.72 14.93 1.11
C PHE A 41 4.26 14.99 1.01
N GLY A 42 4.89 14.21 0.11
CA GLY A 42 6.32 14.25 -0.15
C GLY A 42 7.14 13.21 0.61
N GLU A 43 6.51 12.14 1.11
CA GLU A 43 7.12 11.02 1.83
C GLU A 43 8.27 10.42 1.04
N GLU A 44 8.06 10.14 -0.23
CA GLU A 44 9.09 9.55 -1.11
C GLU A 44 10.29 10.45 -1.31
N LYS A 45 10.10 11.80 -1.33
CA LYS A 45 11.22 12.77 -1.43
C LYS A 45 12.07 12.72 -0.16
N PHE A 46 11.40 12.64 1.00
CA PHE A 46 12.09 12.53 2.28
C PHE A 46 12.91 11.25 2.35
N ILE A 47 12.34 10.10 2.01
CA ILE A 47 13.08 8.83 1.98
C ILE A 47 14.24 8.87 0.98
N LEU A 48 14.03 9.37 -0.24
CA LEU A 48 15.07 9.45 -1.25
C LEU A 48 16.24 10.36 -0.85
N SER A 49 16.05 11.31 0.07
CA SER A 49 17.12 12.18 0.58
C SER A 49 18.20 11.43 1.38
N PHE A 50 17.89 10.25 1.90
CA PHE A 50 18.86 9.39 2.61
C PHE A 50 19.73 8.52 1.69
N PHE A 51 19.48 8.58 0.39
CA PHE A 51 20.19 7.76 -0.60
C PHE A 51 20.86 8.63 -1.64
N ASN A 52 22.02 8.20 -2.12
CA ASN A 52 22.63 8.87 -3.24
C ASN A 52 21.82 8.62 -4.54
N LYS A 53 21.94 9.52 -5.52
CA LYS A 53 21.16 9.44 -6.78
C LYS A 53 21.44 8.17 -7.61
N ALA A 54 22.59 7.58 -7.44
CA ALA A 54 23.00 6.35 -8.14
C ALA A 54 22.42 5.08 -7.48
N HIS A 55 21.93 5.17 -6.23
CA HIS A 55 21.38 4.05 -5.51
C HIS A 55 20.12 3.50 -6.20
N LYS A 56 20.11 2.19 -6.41
CA LYS A 56 18.97 1.43 -6.96
C LYS A 56 18.44 0.51 -5.87
N GLY A 57 17.58 1.09 -5.05
CA GLY A 57 17.04 0.40 -3.88
C GLY A 57 15.91 -0.56 -4.18
N LYS A 58 15.50 -1.26 -3.13
CA LYS A 58 14.35 -2.17 -3.13
C LYS A 58 13.25 -1.63 -2.22
N PHE A 59 12.00 -1.73 -2.67
CA PHE A 59 10.86 -1.33 -1.86
C PHE A 59 9.77 -2.41 -1.80
N VAL A 60 8.92 -2.33 -0.79
CA VAL A 60 7.65 -3.06 -0.67
C VAL A 60 6.56 -2.03 -0.41
N ASP A 61 5.49 -2.07 -1.20
CA ASP A 61 4.37 -1.12 -1.15
C ASP A 61 3.08 -1.91 -0.92
N ILE A 62 2.53 -1.83 0.29
CA ILE A 62 1.35 -2.59 0.71
C ILE A 62 0.17 -1.61 0.84
N GLY A 63 -0.91 -1.88 0.09
CA GLY A 63 -1.97 -0.91 -0.16
C GLY A 63 -1.55 0.10 -1.24
N CYS A 64 -0.89 -0.38 -2.31
CA CYS A 64 -0.21 0.48 -3.29
C CYS A 64 -1.15 1.34 -4.16
N PHE A 65 -2.46 1.12 -4.13
CA PHE A 65 -3.57 1.91 -4.66
C PHE A 65 -3.47 2.26 -6.15
N HIS A 66 -2.52 3.09 -6.58
CA HIS A 66 -2.41 3.55 -7.96
C HIS A 66 -0.93 3.75 -8.35
N PRO A 67 -0.49 3.38 -9.58
CA PRO A 67 0.93 3.39 -9.92
C PRO A 67 1.59 4.79 -9.98
N THR A 68 0.81 5.86 -10.00
CA THR A 68 1.34 7.24 -10.09
C THR A 68 0.69 8.22 -9.10
N ARG A 69 -0.61 8.06 -8.80
CA ARG A 69 -1.39 8.97 -7.97
C ARG A 69 -1.27 8.60 -6.49
N HIS A 70 -0.89 9.56 -5.63
CA HIS A 70 -0.76 9.37 -4.18
C HIS A 70 0.06 8.12 -3.84
N ASN A 71 1.16 7.91 -4.57
CA ASN A 71 1.94 6.69 -4.44
C ASN A 71 3.34 6.99 -3.93
N ASN A 72 3.66 6.41 -2.78
CA ASN A 72 4.90 6.64 -2.03
C ASN A 72 6.15 5.99 -2.66
N THR A 73 5.98 5.19 -3.72
CA THR A 73 7.08 4.50 -4.41
C THR A 73 7.26 4.90 -5.86
N TYR A 74 6.41 5.80 -6.39
CA TYR A 74 6.44 6.16 -7.81
C TYR A 74 7.76 6.81 -8.26
N LYS A 75 8.26 7.80 -7.51
CA LYS A 75 9.55 8.44 -7.84
C LYS A 75 10.73 7.50 -7.63
N MET A 76 10.64 6.59 -6.66
CA MET A 76 11.62 5.53 -6.47
C MET A 76 11.70 4.65 -7.73
N TYR A 77 10.55 4.18 -8.24
CA TYR A 77 10.49 3.43 -9.50
C TYR A 77 11.07 4.22 -10.69
N LYS A 78 10.72 5.50 -10.84
CA LYS A 78 11.30 6.38 -11.87
C LYS A 78 12.81 6.57 -11.73
N SER A 79 13.33 6.57 -10.50
CA SER A 79 14.76 6.64 -10.21
C SER A 79 15.49 5.31 -10.43
N GLY A 80 14.77 4.28 -10.84
CA GLY A 80 15.34 2.96 -11.17
C GLY A 80 15.30 1.94 -10.01
N TRP A 81 14.68 2.27 -8.89
CA TRP A 81 14.36 1.28 -7.84
C TRP A 81 13.38 0.24 -8.36
N ARG A 82 13.34 -0.91 -7.71
CA ARG A 82 12.39 -1.99 -8.02
C ARG A 82 11.79 -2.54 -6.73
N GLY A 83 10.56 -2.98 -6.83
CA GLY A 83 9.85 -3.44 -5.64
C GLY A 83 8.74 -4.44 -5.87
N ILE A 84 8.10 -4.75 -4.75
CA ILE A 84 6.88 -5.54 -4.69
C ILE A 84 5.74 -4.58 -4.35
N ASN A 85 4.75 -4.50 -5.24
CA ASN A 85 3.52 -3.75 -5.02
C ASN A 85 2.40 -4.75 -4.70
N ILE A 86 1.67 -4.53 -3.62
CA ILE A 86 0.62 -5.44 -3.13
C ILE A 86 -0.66 -4.64 -2.92
N ASP A 87 -1.75 -5.13 -3.47
CA ASP A 87 -3.07 -4.55 -3.23
C ASP A 87 -4.15 -5.63 -3.32
N LEU A 88 -5.18 -5.51 -2.49
CA LEU A 88 -6.33 -6.40 -2.52
C LEU A 88 -7.22 -6.21 -3.76
N ASN A 89 -7.12 -5.05 -4.43
CA ASN A 89 -7.90 -4.71 -5.61
C ASN A 89 -7.18 -5.16 -6.90
N SER A 90 -7.80 -6.08 -7.63
CA SER A 90 -7.22 -6.61 -8.87
C SER A 90 -7.02 -5.55 -9.96
N LEU A 91 -7.90 -4.53 -10.04
CA LEU A 91 -7.74 -3.46 -11.02
C LEU A 91 -6.52 -2.58 -10.72
N THR A 92 -6.23 -2.31 -9.44
CA THR A 92 -4.99 -1.67 -9.02
C THR A 92 -3.78 -2.41 -9.57
N ILE A 93 -3.72 -3.72 -9.35
CA ILE A 93 -2.60 -4.55 -9.81
C ILE A 93 -2.51 -4.61 -11.35
N ASP A 94 -3.63 -4.62 -12.03
CA ASP A 94 -3.65 -4.50 -13.50
C ASP A 94 -3.03 -3.18 -13.99
N LEU A 95 -3.31 -2.04 -13.31
CA LEU A 95 -2.69 -0.74 -13.61
C LEU A 95 -1.19 -0.75 -13.33
N PHE A 96 -0.75 -1.38 -12.25
CA PHE A 96 0.67 -1.55 -11.95
C PHE A 96 1.38 -2.42 -12.99
N ASN A 97 0.80 -3.54 -13.41
CA ASN A 97 1.33 -4.39 -14.47
C ASN A 97 1.50 -3.63 -15.79
N PHE A 98 0.58 -2.70 -16.09
CA PHE A 98 0.67 -1.86 -17.27
C PHE A 98 1.74 -0.76 -17.14
N ALA A 99 1.80 -0.05 -16.01
CA ALA A 99 2.68 1.11 -15.82
C ALA A 99 4.08 0.75 -15.28
N ARG A 100 4.17 -0.32 -14.49
CA ARG A 100 5.39 -0.76 -13.80
C ARG A 100 5.67 -2.26 -14.02
N PRO A 101 5.84 -2.69 -15.28
CA PRO A 101 6.01 -4.11 -15.61
C PRO A 101 7.33 -4.71 -15.11
N LYS A 102 8.25 -3.87 -14.61
CA LYS A 102 9.54 -4.32 -14.04
C LYS A 102 9.48 -4.56 -12.53
N ASP A 103 8.37 -4.20 -11.89
CA ASP A 103 8.10 -4.52 -10.49
C ASP A 103 7.33 -5.85 -10.39
N ILE A 104 7.33 -6.41 -9.20
CA ILE A 104 6.49 -7.56 -8.84
C ILE A 104 5.16 -7.01 -8.33
N ASN A 105 4.06 -7.30 -9.03
CA ASN A 105 2.75 -6.76 -8.69
C ASN A 105 1.82 -7.89 -8.29
N ILE A 106 1.30 -7.86 -7.06
CA ILE A 106 0.62 -9.00 -6.43
C ILE A 106 -0.78 -8.58 -5.98
N ASN A 107 -1.80 -9.25 -6.49
CA ASN A 107 -3.15 -9.13 -5.98
C ASN A 107 -3.31 -10.04 -4.74
N ALA A 108 -3.27 -9.44 -3.56
CA ALA A 108 -3.43 -10.14 -2.29
C ALA A 108 -3.92 -9.19 -1.20
N ALA A 109 -4.70 -9.74 -0.27
CA ALA A 109 -4.97 -9.13 1.03
C ALA A 109 -3.95 -9.68 2.03
N ILE A 110 -3.25 -8.78 2.72
CA ILE A 110 -2.22 -9.16 3.70
C ILE A 110 -2.80 -9.12 5.11
N SER A 111 -2.44 -10.10 5.93
CA SER A 111 -2.80 -10.18 7.34
C SER A 111 -1.75 -11.02 8.10
N ASP A 112 -1.88 -11.07 9.43
CA ASP A 112 -1.07 -11.89 10.33
C ASP A 112 -1.32 -13.40 10.17
N ASN A 113 -2.50 -13.79 9.64
CA ASN A 113 -2.88 -15.19 9.41
C ASN A 113 -3.44 -15.40 7.99
N GLU A 114 -3.33 -16.64 7.51
CA GLU A 114 -3.95 -17.06 6.24
C GLU A 114 -5.37 -17.59 6.50
N GLU A 115 -6.34 -16.72 6.49
CA GLU A 115 -7.72 -17.01 6.79
C GLU A 115 -8.71 -16.34 5.84
N ASN A 116 -9.98 -16.71 5.91
CA ASN A 116 -11.04 -16.01 5.20
C ASN A 116 -11.51 -14.82 6.03
N LYS A 117 -11.28 -13.62 5.51
CA LYS A 117 -11.78 -12.35 6.10
C LYS A 117 -12.89 -11.73 5.25
N THR A 118 -13.65 -10.85 5.87
CA THR A 118 -14.65 -10.04 5.17
C THR A 118 -13.98 -8.75 4.69
N LEU A 119 -13.97 -8.54 3.38
CA LEU A 119 -13.61 -7.26 2.77
C LEU A 119 -14.87 -6.41 2.68
N TYR A 120 -14.82 -5.21 3.25
CA TYR A 120 -15.80 -4.14 3.04
C TYR A 120 -15.41 -3.35 1.81
N PHE A 121 -16.07 -3.68 0.70
CA PHE A 121 -15.74 -3.18 -0.62
C PHE A 121 -16.70 -2.07 -1.05
N VAL A 122 -16.17 -0.88 -1.27
CA VAL A 122 -16.93 0.30 -1.73
C VAL A 122 -16.96 0.36 -3.24
N ASP A 123 -15.80 0.40 -3.89
CA ASP A 123 -15.66 0.45 -5.36
C ASP A 123 -14.24 0.08 -5.77
N GLU A 124 -14.04 -0.20 -7.06
CA GLU A 124 -12.72 -0.38 -7.64
C GLU A 124 -11.96 0.98 -7.66
N LEU A 125 -10.66 0.95 -7.42
CA LEU A 125 -9.81 2.15 -7.27
C LEU A 125 -10.32 3.14 -6.20
N ASN A 126 -10.89 2.61 -5.13
CA ASN A 126 -11.29 3.38 -3.96
C ASN A 126 -10.34 3.07 -2.80
N THR A 127 -9.84 4.11 -2.14
CA THR A 127 -8.99 4.00 -0.96
C THR A 127 -9.75 3.48 0.28
N GLN A 128 -11.06 3.55 0.27
CA GLN A 128 -11.93 3.20 1.41
C GLN A 128 -12.28 1.71 1.50
N ASN A 129 -11.62 0.85 0.73
CA ASN A 129 -11.78 -0.60 0.85
C ASN A 129 -10.97 -1.10 2.05
N THR A 130 -11.62 -1.74 3.03
CA THR A 130 -10.96 -2.15 4.26
C THR A 130 -11.36 -3.56 4.72
N LEU A 131 -10.48 -4.22 5.48
CA LEU A 131 -10.75 -5.45 6.21
C LEU A 131 -11.30 -5.19 7.61
N GLU A 132 -11.23 -3.94 8.11
CA GLU A 132 -11.55 -3.57 9.47
C GLU A 132 -12.95 -2.98 9.60
N ALA A 133 -13.83 -3.67 10.34
CA ALA A 133 -15.19 -3.21 10.59
C ALA A 133 -15.22 -1.87 11.34
N ASN A 134 -14.27 -1.64 12.23
CA ASN A 134 -14.21 -0.40 13.02
C ASN A 134 -13.75 0.78 12.17
N HIS A 135 -12.79 0.57 11.28
CA HIS A 135 -12.38 1.57 10.30
C HIS A 135 -13.54 1.91 9.34
N LEU A 136 -14.35 0.93 8.97
CA LEU A 136 -15.57 1.17 8.18
C LEU A 136 -16.55 2.11 8.89
N LEU A 137 -16.70 2.05 10.21
CA LEU A 137 -17.55 2.97 10.97
C LEU A 137 -17.00 4.41 10.89
N PHE A 138 -15.70 4.57 11.00
CA PHE A 138 -15.03 5.86 10.79
C PHE A 138 -15.30 6.40 9.38
N LEU A 139 -15.09 5.60 8.34
CA LEU A 139 -15.33 6.00 6.95
C LEU A 139 -16.79 6.41 6.69
N LYS A 140 -17.77 5.72 7.28
CA LYS A 140 -19.18 6.10 7.18
C LYS A 140 -19.46 7.47 7.76
N ASN A 141 -18.89 7.76 8.94
CA ASN A 141 -19.13 9.01 9.63
C ASN A 141 -18.45 10.21 8.97
N HIS A 142 -17.23 10.02 8.41
CA HIS A 142 -16.43 11.11 7.86
C HIS A 142 -16.61 11.31 6.35
N HIS A 143 -16.95 10.25 5.61
CA HIS A 143 -17.14 10.30 4.16
C HIS A 143 -18.59 10.11 3.71
N ASN A 144 -19.55 10.12 4.68
CA ASN A 144 -20.99 9.95 4.41
C ASN A 144 -21.32 8.70 3.57
N LEU A 145 -20.54 7.61 3.74
CA LEU A 145 -20.77 6.36 3.03
C LEU A 145 -22.06 5.70 3.48
N LYS A 146 -22.95 5.44 2.53
CA LYS A 146 -24.21 4.73 2.78
C LYS A 146 -24.00 3.22 2.82
N ASN A 147 -24.78 2.51 3.63
CA ASN A 147 -24.72 1.04 3.70
C ASN A 147 -24.89 0.35 2.34
N GLU A 148 -25.73 0.91 1.47
CA GLU A 148 -26.01 0.42 0.11
C GLU A 148 -24.80 0.52 -0.83
N GLU A 149 -23.81 1.34 -0.47
CA GLU A 149 -22.58 1.53 -1.24
C GLU A 149 -21.49 0.53 -0.87
N ILE A 150 -21.71 -0.28 0.17
CA ILE A 150 -20.71 -1.22 0.69
C ILE A 150 -21.16 -2.64 0.38
N SER A 151 -20.30 -3.36 -0.32
CA SER A 151 -20.43 -4.79 -0.56
C SER A 151 -19.52 -5.57 0.41
N LYS A 152 -19.99 -6.71 0.89
CA LYS A 152 -19.19 -7.61 1.72
C LYS A 152 -18.72 -8.78 0.87
N LEU A 153 -17.41 -8.91 0.71
CA LEU A 153 -16.80 -9.98 -0.06
C LEU A 153 -15.97 -10.85 0.88
N LYS A 154 -15.96 -12.16 0.66
CA LYS A 154 -15.03 -13.05 1.35
C LYS A 154 -13.74 -13.14 0.55
N ILE A 155 -12.61 -12.86 1.19
CA ILE A 155 -11.29 -12.98 0.60
C ILE A 155 -10.38 -13.79 1.52
N ARG A 156 -9.44 -14.53 0.92
CA ARG A 156 -8.41 -15.23 1.69
C ARG A 156 -7.19 -14.32 1.84
N THR A 157 -6.76 -14.14 3.08
CA THR A 157 -5.56 -13.38 3.39
C THR A 157 -4.29 -14.22 3.19
N LYS A 158 -3.16 -13.52 3.05
CA LYS A 158 -1.82 -14.10 3.01
C LYS A 158 -0.94 -13.38 4.04
N ARG A 159 0.06 -14.07 4.54
CA ARG A 159 1.11 -13.43 5.35
C ARG A 159 2.15 -12.77 4.44
N LEU A 160 2.65 -11.59 4.87
CA LEU A 160 3.68 -10.86 4.12
C LEU A 160 4.99 -11.67 4.02
N ASP A 161 5.41 -12.30 5.11
CA ASP A 161 6.63 -13.12 5.14
C ASP A 161 6.62 -14.23 4.07
N LYS A 162 5.47 -14.88 3.83
CA LYS A 162 5.34 -15.89 2.76
C LYS A 162 5.54 -15.32 1.36
N ILE A 163 5.05 -14.09 1.15
CA ILE A 163 5.26 -13.39 -0.12
C ILE A 163 6.73 -13.02 -0.28
N LEU A 164 7.35 -12.41 0.74
CA LEU A 164 8.75 -12.01 0.68
C LEU A 164 9.67 -13.22 0.44
N ASP A 165 9.39 -14.36 1.08
CA ASP A 165 10.12 -15.62 0.88
C ASP A 165 10.04 -16.13 -0.55
N SER A 166 8.85 -16.10 -1.16
CA SER A 166 8.64 -16.60 -2.52
C SER A 166 9.46 -15.85 -3.58
N TYR A 167 9.89 -14.63 -3.26
CA TYR A 167 10.71 -13.79 -4.14
C TYR A 167 12.14 -13.58 -3.63
N ASN A 168 12.56 -14.23 -2.54
CA ASN A 168 13.87 -14.03 -1.88
C ASN A 168 14.13 -12.56 -1.55
N TYR A 169 13.13 -11.86 -1.01
CA TYR A 169 13.12 -10.41 -0.82
C TYR A 169 13.47 -10.04 0.62
N ASN A 170 14.74 -10.23 1.02
CA ASN A 170 15.20 -10.13 2.41
C ASN A 170 15.73 -8.76 2.80
N ASP A 171 16.35 -8.02 1.87
CA ASP A 171 16.90 -6.68 2.10
C ASP A 171 15.99 -5.64 1.42
N ILE A 172 15.39 -4.75 2.22
CA ILE A 172 14.39 -3.80 1.79
C ILE A 172 14.83 -2.40 2.24
N ASP A 173 15.03 -1.49 1.30
CA ASP A 173 15.40 -0.12 1.63
C ASP A 173 14.20 0.69 2.15
N PHE A 174 12.99 0.43 1.62
CA PHE A 174 11.78 1.13 2.00
C PHE A 174 10.55 0.21 1.96
N MET A 175 9.76 0.23 3.03
CA MET A 175 8.46 -0.43 3.11
C MET A 175 7.38 0.62 3.39
N ASN A 176 6.34 0.67 2.56
CA ASN A 176 5.15 1.46 2.75
C ASN A 176 3.99 0.56 3.18
N ILE A 177 3.25 0.96 4.20
CA ILE A 177 2.08 0.25 4.74
C ILE A 177 0.94 1.25 4.88
N ASP A 178 -0.07 1.11 4.03
CA ASP A 178 -1.24 1.98 3.97
C ASP A 178 -2.45 1.11 3.56
N VAL A 179 -3.13 0.53 4.57
CA VAL A 179 -4.15 -0.52 4.37
C VAL A 179 -5.46 -0.24 5.10
N GLU A 180 -5.69 1.04 5.40
CA GLU A 180 -6.96 1.53 5.91
C GLU A 180 -7.42 0.81 7.20
N GLY A 181 -6.53 0.80 8.22
CA GLY A 181 -6.79 0.32 9.57
C GLY A 181 -6.31 -1.11 9.87
N HIS A 182 -5.64 -1.79 8.92
CA HIS A 182 -5.14 -3.16 9.09
C HIS A 182 -3.62 -3.25 9.29
N GLU A 183 -2.94 -2.14 9.58
CA GLU A 183 -1.48 -1.98 9.68
C GLU A 183 -0.88 -2.88 10.76
N LEU A 184 -1.54 -3.03 11.90
CA LEU A 184 -1.08 -3.86 13.02
C LEU A 184 -0.93 -5.33 12.60
N ASN A 185 -1.88 -5.85 11.83
CA ASN A 185 -1.82 -7.21 11.32
C ASN A 185 -0.68 -7.39 10.30
N ILE A 186 -0.39 -6.34 9.50
CA ILE A 186 0.76 -6.36 8.60
C ILE A 186 2.07 -6.49 9.40
N LEU A 187 2.29 -5.63 10.41
CA LEU A 187 3.51 -5.70 11.22
C LEU A 187 3.67 -7.05 11.93
N ASN A 188 2.58 -7.63 12.42
CA ASN A 188 2.57 -8.96 13.03
C ASN A 188 2.87 -10.11 12.05
N SER A 189 2.77 -9.84 10.74
CA SER A 189 3.12 -10.81 9.69
C SER A 189 4.59 -10.76 9.26
N ILE A 190 5.41 -9.90 9.89
CA ILE A 190 6.82 -9.69 9.52
C ILE A 190 7.74 -10.33 10.58
N ASP A 191 8.69 -11.12 10.12
CA ASP A 191 9.82 -11.54 10.94
C ASP A 191 10.97 -10.49 10.80
N PHE A 192 11.03 -9.55 11.74
CA PHE A 192 12.03 -8.47 11.74
C PHE A 192 13.48 -8.94 12.00
N LEU A 193 13.68 -10.20 12.40
CA LEU A 193 15.02 -10.80 12.51
C LEU A 193 15.50 -11.28 11.14
N LYS A 194 14.59 -11.75 10.32
CA LYS A 194 14.85 -12.28 8.97
C LYS A 194 14.94 -11.17 7.94
N TYR A 195 13.94 -10.26 7.93
CA TYR A 195 13.85 -9.21 6.91
C TYR A 195 14.50 -7.93 7.39
N LYS A 196 15.53 -7.49 6.66
CA LYS A 196 16.23 -6.23 6.93
C LYS A 196 15.52 -5.10 6.22
N ILE A 197 14.75 -4.32 6.95
CA ILE A 197 14.00 -3.18 6.42
C ILE A 197 14.63 -1.90 6.95
N ARG A 198 15.06 -0.99 6.08
CA ARG A 198 15.75 0.23 6.49
C ARG A 198 14.79 1.34 6.92
N PHE A 199 13.75 1.59 6.13
CA PHE A 199 12.69 2.56 6.44
C PHE A 199 11.33 1.90 6.34
N ILE A 200 10.45 2.24 7.27
CA ILE A 200 9.03 1.87 7.25
C ILE A 200 8.23 3.17 7.29
N CYS A 201 7.38 3.39 6.31
CA CYS A 201 6.33 4.41 6.32
C CYS A 201 5.02 3.71 6.60
N ILE A 202 4.30 4.16 7.61
CA ILE A 202 3.05 3.53 8.02
C ILE A 202 2.00 4.61 8.31
N GLU A 203 0.77 4.43 7.81
CA GLU A 203 -0.33 5.31 8.12
C GLU A 203 -0.82 5.05 9.57
N MET A 204 -0.98 6.12 10.33
CA MET A 204 -1.49 6.08 11.71
C MET A 204 -2.54 7.17 11.89
N ILE A 205 -3.81 6.79 11.77
CA ILE A 205 -4.94 7.70 11.94
C ILE A 205 -5.40 7.66 13.41
N ASP A 206 -5.54 8.82 14.03
CA ASP A 206 -5.95 8.99 15.44
C ASP A 206 -7.36 9.59 15.51
N HIS A 207 -8.38 8.80 15.24
CA HIS A 207 -9.76 9.25 15.16
C HIS A 207 -10.64 8.81 16.34
N ASN A 208 -10.16 7.91 17.21
CA ASN A 208 -10.83 7.46 18.43
C ASN A 208 -9.85 6.74 19.37
N ASP A 209 -10.29 6.41 20.59
CA ASP A 209 -9.43 5.77 21.59
C ASP A 209 -8.92 4.39 21.16
N GLN A 210 -9.68 3.65 20.35
CA GLN A 210 -9.23 2.37 19.81
C GLN A 210 -8.10 2.56 18.79
N ALA A 211 -8.21 3.58 17.92
CA ALA A 211 -7.16 3.92 16.96
C ALA A 211 -5.87 4.35 17.67
N LYS A 212 -5.98 5.14 18.76
CA LYS A 212 -4.83 5.51 19.60
C LYS A 212 -4.13 4.28 20.17
N LEU A 213 -4.91 3.35 20.75
CA LEU A 213 -4.36 2.10 21.28
C LEU A 213 -3.67 1.25 20.20
N ILE A 214 -4.19 1.24 18.98
CA ILE A 214 -3.53 0.56 17.84
C ILE A 214 -2.21 1.27 17.50
N ASN A 215 -2.21 2.61 17.43
CA ASN A 215 -1.01 3.40 17.15
C ASN A 215 0.07 3.20 18.23
N GLU A 216 -0.30 3.10 19.51
CA GLU A 216 0.63 2.75 20.58
C GLU A 216 1.27 1.38 20.36
N LYS A 217 0.47 0.36 20.01
CA LYS A 217 1.00 -0.99 19.70
C LYS A 217 1.90 -1.00 18.47
N LEU A 218 1.58 -0.22 17.44
CA LEU A 218 2.43 -0.08 16.26
C LEU A 218 3.80 0.50 16.63
N ASN A 219 3.82 1.56 17.46
CA ASN A 219 5.05 2.15 17.98
C ASN A 219 5.84 1.14 18.81
N GLU A 220 5.22 0.44 19.76
CA GLU A 220 5.86 -0.57 20.60
C GLU A 220 6.51 -1.69 19.78
N ILE A 221 5.83 -2.19 18.74
CA ILE A 221 6.38 -3.21 17.85
C ILE A 221 7.62 -2.67 17.12
N LEU A 222 7.53 -1.47 16.58
CA LEU A 222 8.63 -0.87 15.81
C LEU A 222 9.83 -0.55 16.70
N GLU A 223 9.62 0.07 17.87
CA GLU A 223 10.68 0.39 18.83
C GLU A 223 11.37 -0.87 19.33
N ARG A 224 10.62 -1.91 19.73
CA ARG A 224 11.16 -3.21 20.16
C ARG A 224 12.03 -3.86 19.08
N ASN A 225 11.70 -3.62 17.83
CA ASN A 225 12.47 -4.09 16.69
C ASN A 225 13.55 -3.10 16.23
N GLY A 226 13.92 -2.12 17.07
CA GLY A 226 15.04 -1.20 16.86
C GLY A 226 14.78 -0.16 15.77
N TYR A 227 13.54 0.30 15.63
CA TYR A 227 13.18 1.45 14.80
C TYR A 227 12.97 2.68 15.67
N ILE A 228 13.32 3.84 15.16
CA ILE A 228 13.01 5.15 15.74
C ILE A 228 12.13 5.93 14.78
N LEU A 229 11.25 6.74 15.33
CA LEU A 229 10.47 7.69 14.52
C LEU A 229 11.43 8.77 13.98
N GLU A 230 11.62 8.79 12.68
CA GLU A 230 12.48 9.76 11.98
C GLU A 230 11.67 11.00 11.58
N LYS A 231 10.43 10.83 11.15
CA LYS A 231 9.55 11.93 10.73
C LYS A 231 8.08 11.55 10.72
N LYS A 232 7.23 12.52 11.09
CA LYS A 232 5.80 12.50 10.85
C LYS A 232 5.48 13.46 9.69
N ILE A 233 4.72 12.98 8.72
CA ILE A 233 4.22 13.78 7.58
C ILE A 233 2.73 13.50 7.47
N ASP A 234 1.89 14.43 7.92
CA ASP A 234 0.44 14.26 8.04
C ASP A 234 0.07 12.99 8.84
N PHE A 235 -0.64 12.05 8.26
CA PHE A 235 -0.97 10.74 8.87
C PHE A 235 0.10 9.67 8.67
N ASN A 236 1.17 9.98 7.93
CA ASN A 236 2.26 9.05 7.63
C ASN A 236 3.41 9.20 8.61
N PHE A 237 3.74 8.12 9.32
CA PHE A 237 4.85 8.04 10.26
C PHE A 237 6.00 7.26 9.64
N ILE A 238 7.16 7.89 9.52
CA ILE A 238 8.35 7.31 8.91
C ILE A 238 9.32 6.88 10.01
N PHE A 239 9.54 5.59 10.10
CA PHE A 239 10.47 4.97 11.02
C PHE A 239 11.74 4.54 10.30
N LYS A 240 12.86 4.66 10.99
CA LYS A 240 14.18 4.28 10.51
C LYS A 240 14.81 3.26 11.43
N LYS A 241 15.39 2.20 10.88
CA LYS A 241 16.13 1.18 11.62
C LYS A 241 17.41 1.78 12.18
N ILE A 242 17.62 1.65 13.50
CA ILE A 242 18.89 1.97 14.16
C ILE A 242 19.93 0.96 13.69
N ASN A 243 21.17 1.43 13.43
CA ASN A 243 22.31 0.59 13.03
C ASN A 243 22.03 -0.29 11.80
N TYR A 244 21.36 0.29 10.81
CA TYR A 244 21.22 -0.38 9.52
C TYR A 244 22.55 -0.33 8.76
N ASP A 245 23.42 -1.29 9.03
CA ASP A 245 24.65 -1.46 8.25
C ASP A 245 24.31 -2.17 6.93
N LYS A 246 24.37 -1.42 5.83
CA LYS A 246 24.50 -2.07 4.52
C LYS A 246 25.87 -2.78 4.52
N LYS A 247 25.87 -4.09 4.41
CA LYS A 247 27.07 -4.76 3.92
C LYS A 247 27.37 -4.17 2.55
N ASN A 248 28.47 -3.40 2.48
CA ASN A 248 29.05 -2.87 1.25
C ASN A 248 29.24 -3.97 0.21
#